data_06fa31cd09cbb977a8d1ba01a26f7d53
#
_entry.id   06fa31cd09cbb977a8d1ba01a26f7d53
#
_cell.length_a   1.000
_cell.length_b   1.000
_cell.length_c   1.000
_cell.angle_alpha   90.00
_cell.angle_beta   90.00
_cell.angle_gamma   90.00
#
_symmetry.space_group_name_H-M   'P 1'
#
loop_
_entity.id
_entity.type
_entity.pdbx_description
1 polymer ?
#
loop_
_entity_poly.entity_id
_entity_poly.type
_entity_poly.pdbx_seq_one_letter_code
_entity_poly.pdbx_strand_id
1 'polypeptide(L)'
;MPEDLSNEELGKVLNRPKCQPEAGYMPLDCEALYKRVKAGARKNDLWIEYTQEAVQSGLKPYKITRFNEILYAYTQKNDLTSRLRKDPGIEGQEVWIGDTGTIIDRVSGEVFPVYIFVMALPYSGYFYCEWFTDTKTNSWLTGHIQAFEFFSGGPYVLVPDNCKTAVIRPASNDEDPKINTQYAALAAHYRTVINPASVRKPKDKASVERHVQIVEDKLLVPMSALDFYSLEEFNRMLHKKLERVLSTSLARRDGSRLSIFTADEK
;
A
#
# COMPACT_ATOMS: atom_id res chain seq x y z
N MET A 1 -13.48 -25.16 11.42
CA MET A 1 -14.11 -25.20 10.09
C MET A 1 -15.42 -24.46 10.21
N PRO A 2 -15.65 -23.30 9.61
CA PRO A 2 -16.99 -22.74 9.49
C PRO A 2 -17.71 -23.57 8.43
N GLU A 3 -18.93 -23.97 8.78
CA GLU A 3 -19.83 -24.80 8.01
C GLU A 3 -20.12 -24.22 6.63
N ASP A 4 -20.23 -25.10 5.65
CA ASP A 4 -20.54 -24.81 4.25
C ASP A 4 -21.82 -23.97 4.13
N LEU A 5 -21.64 -22.69 3.84
CA LEU A 5 -22.73 -21.83 3.39
C LEU A 5 -23.24 -22.38 2.05
N SER A 6 -24.52 -22.66 1.97
CA SER A 6 -25.15 -23.11 0.74
C SER A 6 -24.98 -22.07 -0.38
N ASN A 7 -24.99 -22.50 -1.64
CA ASN A 7 -24.89 -21.61 -2.81
C ASN A 7 -25.97 -20.49 -2.80
N GLU A 8 -27.10 -20.69 -2.11
CA GLU A 8 -28.16 -19.69 -1.93
C GLU A 8 -27.79 -18.64 -0.87
N GLU A 9 -27.10 -19.02 0.19
CA GLU A 9 -26.60 -18.12 1.23
C GLU A 9 -25.37 -17.35 0.74
N LEU A 10 -24.48 -17.99 -0.01
CA LEU A 10 -23.41 -17.32 -0.77
C LEU A 10 -23.99 -16.34 -1.79
N GLY A 11 -25.06 -16.69 -2.48
CA GLY A 11 -25.79 -15.79 -3.37
C GLY A 11 -26.39 -14.57 -2.66
N LYS A 12 -26.84 -14.71 -1.42
CA LYS A 12 -27.37 -13.59 -0.60
C LYS A 12 -26.24 -12.69 -0.04
N VAL A 13 -25.10 -13.26 0.28
CA VAL A 13 -23.91 -12.52 0.73
C VAL A 13 -23.19 -11.86 -0.45
N LEU A 14 -23.17 -12.52 -1.61
CA LEU A 14 -22.57 -12.00 -2.85
C LEU A 14 -23.56 -11.18 -3.69
N ASN A 15 -24.88 -11.31 -3.45
CA ASN A 15 -25.86 -10.49 -4.13
C ASN A 15 -25.67 -9.05 -3.71
N ARG A 16 -25.11 -8.28 -4.64
CA ARG A 16 -25.00 -6.84 -4.58
C ARG A 16 -26.36 -6.28 -4.16
N PRO A 17 -26.47 -5.46 -3.08
CA PRO A 17 -27.67 -4.71 -2.91
C PRO A 17 -27.75 -3.82 -4.16
N LYS A 18 -28.64 -4.16 -5.11
CA LYS A 18 -29.17 -3.16 -6.03
C LYS A 18 -29.59 -2.03 -5.08
N CYS A 19 -29.03 -0.84 -5.26
CA CYS A 19 -29.61 0.35 -4.62
C CYS A 19 -31.08 0.30 -5.00
N GLN A 20 -31.95 -0.18 -4.08
CA GLN A 20 -33.37 -0.18 -4.35
C GLN A 20 -33.75 1.29 -4.40
N PRO A 21 -34.17 1.78 -5.55
CA PRO A 21 -34.53 3.19 -5.66
C PRO A 21 -35.72 3.44 -4.76
N GLU A 22 -35.68 4.55 -4.04
CA GLU A 22 -36.88 5.06 -3.38
C GLU A 22 -37.96 5.28 -4.45
N ALA A 23 -39.22 4.96 -4.14
CA ALA A 23 -40.29 5.00 -5.12
C ALA A 23 -40.36 6.38 -5.81
N GLY A 24 -40.25 6.39 -7.13
CA GLY A 24 -40.31 7.62 -7.95
C GLY A 24 -38.97 8.31 -8.17
N TYR A 25 -37.85 7.81 -7.61
CA TYR A 25 -36.51 8.31 -7.91
C TYR A 25 -35.83 7.47 -8.99
N MET A 26 -34.99 8.13 -9.78
CA MET A 26 -34.17 7.42 -10.77
C MET A 26 -33.08 6.60 -10.08
N PRO A 27 -32.96 5.28 -10.40
CA PRO A 27 -31.92 4.43 -9.85
C PRO A 27 -30.54 4.88 -10.33
N LEU A 28 -29.51 4.77 -9.46
CA LEU A 28 -28.12 5.00 -9.84
C LEU A 28 -27.49 3.71 -10.37
N ASP A 29 -26.89 3.77 -11.56
CA ASP A 29 -25.93 2.77 -11.98
C ASP A 29 -24.58 3.01 -11.29
N CYS A 30 -24.50 2.52 -10.06
CA CYS A 30 -23.30 2.72 -9.23
C CYS A 30 -22.05 2.08 -9.83
N GLU A 31 -22.18 1.03 -10.65
CA GLU A 31 -21.04 0.35 -11.30
C GLU A 31 -20.45 1.22 -12.42
N ALA A 32 -21.30 1.72 -13.30
CA ALA A 32 -20.88 2.64 -14.38
C ALA A 32 -20.28 3.93 -13.80
N LEU A 33 -20.96 4.54 -12.82
CA LEU A 33 -20.48 5.75 -12.15
C LEU A 33 -19.13 5.51 -11.45
N TYR A 34 -18.96 4.38 -10.77
CA TYR A 34 -17.69 4.03 -10.11
C TYR A 34 -16.54 3.87 -11.11
N LYS A 35 -16.77 3.20 -12.26
CA LYS A 35 -15.77 3.07 -13.32
C LYS A 35 -15.35 4.45 -13.88
N ARG A 36 -16.31 5.35 -14.07
CA ARG A 36 -16.04 6.70 -14.56
C ARG A 36 -15.29 7.56 -13.54
N VAL A 37 -15.61 7.46 -12.26
CA VAL A 37 -14.84 8.13 -11.19
C VAL A 37 -13.41 7.60 -11.12
N LYS A 38 -13.22 6.29 -11.28
CA LYS A 38 -11.87 5.70 -11.37
C LYS A 38 -11.09 6.20 -12.60
N ALA A 39 -11.76 6.45 -13.70
CA ALA A 39 -11.17 7.03 -14.92
C ALA A 39 -10.89 8.54 -14.80
N GLY A 40 -11.21 9.17 -13.66
CA GLY A 40 -10.92 10.58 -13.39
C GLY A 40 -12.08 11.56 -13.62
N ALA A 41 -13.30 11.07 -13.88
CA ALA A 41 -14.46 11.94 -14.01
C ALA A 41 -14.81 12.61 -12.68
N ARG A 42 -15.17 13.90 -12.74
CA ARG A 42 -15.57 14.65 -11.54
C ARG A 42 -16.98 14.26 -11.14
N LYS A 43 -17.17 13.98 -9.85
CA LYS A 43 -18.49 13.57 -9.29
C LYS A 43 -19.61 14.58 -9.57
N ASN A 44 -19.28 15.86 -9.63
CA ASN A 44 -20.26 16.91 -9.90
C ASN A 44 -20.79 16.84 -11.33
N ASP A 45 -19.92 16.56 -12.31
CA ASP A 45 -20.31 16.43 -13.72
C ASP A 45 -21.19 15.18 -13.91
N LEU A 46 -20.84 14.07 -13.25
CA LEU A 46 -21.64 12.85 -13.24
C LEU A 46 -23.03 13.05 -12.63
N TRP A 47 -23.13 13.88 -11.58
CA TRP A 47 -24.41 14.22 -10.98
C TRP A 47 -25.26 15.10 -11.89
N ILE A 48 -24.67 16.04 -12.63
CA ILE A 48 -25.38 16.88 -13.60
C ILE A 48 -25.95 16.00 -14.72
N GLU A 49 -25.15 15.11 -15.30
CA GLU A 49 -25.61 14.16 -16.33
C GLU A 49 -26.76 13.29 -15.82
N TYR A 50 -26.61 12.69 -14.62
CA TYR A 50 -27.65 11.90 -13.96
C TYR A 50 -28.95 12.70 -13.77
N THR A 51 -28.85 13.98 -13.39
CA THR A 51 -30.02 14.84 -13.18
C THR A 51 -30.76 15.11 -14.50
N GLN A 52 -30.02 15.33 -15.60
CA GLN A 52 -30.57 15.52 -16.93
C GLN A 52 -31.30 14.26 -17.42
N GLU A 53 -30.70 13.09 -17.22
CA GLU A 53 -31.27 11.80 -17.61
C GLU A 53 -32.55 11.48 -16.80
N ALA A 54 -32.55 11.78 -15.50
CA ALA A 54 -33.72 11.60 -14.64
C ALA A 54 -34.91 12.46 -15.10
N VAL A 55 -34.68 13.72 -15.47
CA VAL A 55 -35.69 14.62 -15.99
C VAL A 55 -36.25 14.11 -17.32
N GLN A 56 -35.40 13.65 -18.23
CA GLN A 56 -35.82 13.06 -19.51
C GLN A 56 -36.68 11.80 -19.34
N SER A 57 -36.39 11.02 -18.30
CA SER A 57 -37.10 9.77 -17.98
C SER A 57 -38.36 9.99 -17.14
N GLY A 58 -38.70 11.25 -16.78
CA GLY A 58 -39.84 11.58 -15.95
C GLY A 58 -39.72 11.15 -14.49
N LEU A 59 -38.50 10.83 -14.03
CA LEU A 59 -38.19 10.39 -12.67
C LEU A 59 -37.55 11.53 -11.87
N LYS A 60 -37.60 11.44 -10.55
CA LYS A 60 -36.97 12.41 -9.66
C LYS A 60 -35.48 12.11 -9.50
N PRO A 61 -34.56 13.07 -9.70
CA PRO A 61 -33.17 12.87 -9.36
C PRO A 61 -32.92 12.98 -7.85
N TYR A 62 -31.97 12.23 -7.34
CA TYR A 62 -31.44 12.45 -5.99
C TYR A 62 -30.70 13.79 -5.92
N LYS A 63 -30.79 14.47 -4.79
CA LYS A 63 -29.95 15.64 -4.49
C LYS A 63 -28.47 15.20 -4.44
N ILE A 64 -27.58 16.12 -4.73
CA ILE A 64 -26.12 15.85 -4.80
C ILE A 64 -25.56 15.18 -3.54
N THR A 65 -26.07 15.55 -2.35
CA THR A 65 -25.66 14.92 -1.09
C THR A 65 -26.00 13.42 -1.08
N ARG A 66 -27.26 13.08 -1.42
CA ARG A 66 -27.71 11.69 -1.43
C ARG A 66 -27.07 10.88 -2.54
N PHE A 67 -26.87 11.47 -3.72
CA PHE A 67 -26.10 10.88 -4.82
C PHE A 67 -24.68 10.53 -4.37
N ASN A 68 -23.98 11.44 -3.70
CA ASN A 68 -22.64 11.22 -3.19
C ASN A 68 -22.59 10.16 -2.07
N GLU A 69 -23.57 10.12 -1.18
CA GLU A 69 -23.69 9.09 -0.13
C GLU A 69 -23.81 7.68 -0.73
N ILE A 70 -24.72 7.50 -1.70
CA ILE A 70 -24.96 6.22 -2.36
C ILE A 70 -23.69 5.79 -3.12
N LEU A 71 -23.08 6.68 -3.89
CA LEU A 71 -21.86 6.40 -4.63
C LEU A 71 -20.69 6.12 -3.68
N TYR A 72 -20.58 6.83 -2.56
CA TYR A 72 -19.56 6.59 -1.55
C TYR A 72 -19.72 5.21 -0.88
N ALA A 73 -20.94 4.85 -0.49
CA ALA A 73 -21.23 3.53 0.09
C ALA A 73 -20.87 2.39 -0.88
N TYR A 74 -21.21 2.56 -2.17
CA TYR A 74 -20.82 1.60 -3.22
C TYR A 74 -19.31 1.54 -3.41
N THR A 75 -18.64 2.69 -3.42
CA THR A 75 -17.18 2.79 -3.54
C THR A 75 -16.50 2.10 -2.37
N GLN A 76 -16.94 2.37 -1.14
CA GLN A 76 -16.36 1.74 0.06
C GLN A 76 -16.51 0.22 0.02
N LYS A 77 -17.67 -0.29 -0.39
CA LYS A 77 -17.92 -1.74 -0.50
C LYS A 77 -17.03 -2.39 -1.56
N ASN A 78 -16.87 -1.77 -2.72
CA ASN A 78 -16.03 -2.31 -3.80
C ASN A 78 -14.54 -2.10 -3.54
N ASP A 79 -14.16 -1.01 -2.87
CA ASP A 79 -12.78 -0.78 -2.43
C ASP A 79 -12.39 -1.73 -1.30
N LEU A 80 -13.28 -2.09 -0.38
CA LEU A 80 -13.07 -3.15 0.60
C LEU A 80 -12.85 -4.50 -0.09
N THR A 81 -13.65 -4.82 -1.11
CA THR A 81 -13.51 -6.07 -1.88
C THR A 81 -12.21 -6.07 -2.71
N SER A 82 -11.79 -4.93 -3.23
CA SER A 82 -10.50 -4.77 -3.92
C SER A 82 -9.29 -4.80 -2.97
N ARG A 83 -9.48 -4.35 -1.70
CA ARG A 83 -8.45 -4.46 -0.64
C ARG A 83 -8.24 -5.90 -0.16
N LEU A 84 -9.21 -6.79 -0.39
CA LEU A 84 -9.17 -8.18 0.07
C LEU A 84 -8.43 -9.14 -0.88
N ARG A 85 -7.95 -8.69 -2.04
CA ARG A 85 -7.19 -9.52 -2.97
C ARG A 85 -5.81 -8.93 -3.25
N LYS A 86 -4.97 -8.95 -2.25
CA LYS A 86 -3.52 -9.02 -2.47
C LYS A 86 -3.17 -10.49 -2.30
N ASP A 87 -2.76 -11.13 -3.37
CA ASP A 87 -2.35 -12.52 -3.31
C ASP A 87 -1.03 -12.65 -2.54
N PRO A 88 -0.84 -13.72 -1.75
CA PRO A 88 0.37 -13.89 -0.95
C PRO A 88 1.62 -13.93 -1.83
N GLY A 89 2.69 -13.28 -1.41
CA GLY A 89 4.00 -13.28 -2.06
C GLY A 89 4.08 -12.57 -3.41
N ILE A 90 3.00 -11.96 -3.90
CA ILE A 90 3.00 -11.32 -5.23
C ILE A 90 3.69 -9.97 -5.19
N GLU A 91 3.33 -9.08 -4.27
CA GLU A 91 3.85 -7.72 -4.22
C GLU A 91 4.81 -7.48 -3.06
N GLY A 92 5.93 -6.79 -3.34
CA GLY A 92 6.75 -6.09 -2.36
C GLY A 92 6.67 -4.59 -2.63
N GLN A 93 6.35 -3.81 -1.62
CA GLN A 93 6.28 -2.35 -1.71
C GLN A 93 7.42 -1.74 -0.94
N GLU A 94 8.22 -0.90 -1.61
CA GLU A 94 9.42 -0.33 -1.03
C GLU A 94 9.44 1.20 -1.03
N VAL A 95 10.01 1.76 0.03
CA VAL A 95 10.11 3.19 0.24
C VAL A 95 11.34 3.57 1.05
N TRP A 96 11.90 4.76 0.77
CA TRP A 96 12.76 5.47 1.69
C TRP A 96 11.90 6.34 2.61
N ILE A 97 12.07 6.18 3.93
CA ILE A 97 11.59 7.17 4.90
C ILE A 97 12.79 8.10 5.18
N GLY A 98 12.63 9.38 4.84
CA GLY A 98 13.72 10.36 4.97
C GLY A 98 13.86 10.87 6.40
N ASP A 99 15.07 11.34 6.71
CA ASP A 99 15.48 12.17 7.86
C ASP A 99 14.81 11.81 9.20
N THR A 100 14.97 10.55 9.61
CA THR A 100 14.21 9.97 10.71
C THR A 100 15.06 9.58 11.92
N GLY A 101 16.37 9.85 11.88
CA GLY A 101 17.28 9.58 12.98
C GLY A 101 18.68 10.12 12.73
N THR A 102 19.50 10.07 13.76
CA THR A 102 20.88 10.55 13.72
C THR A 102 21.84 9.58 14.40
N ILE A 103 23.08 9.58 13.94
CA ILE A 103 24.20 8.90 14.59
C ILE A 103 25.20 9.99 15.02
N ILE A 104 25.75 9.85 16.20
CA ILE A 104 26.73 10.77 16.78
C ILE A 104 28.11 10.12 16.69
N ASP A 105 29.07 10.76 16.04
CA ASP A 105 30.46 10.33 16.08
C ASP A 105 31.03 10.54 17.49
N ARG A 106 31.54 9.50 18.11
CA ARG A 106 32.05 9.55 19.49
C ARG A 106 33.30 10.42 19.67
N VAL A 107 34.06 10.62 18.59
CA VAL A 107 35.34 11.33 18.65
C VAL A 107 35.16 12.81 18.36
N SER A 108 34.46 13.12 17.27
CA SER A 108 34.24 14.49 16.83
C SER A 108 33.01 15.16 17.45
N GLY A 109 32.04 14.35 17.93
CA GLY A 109 30.72 14.85 18.33
C GLY A 109 29.83 15.25 17.15
N GLU A 110 30.25 14.98 15.92
CA GLU A 110 29.50 15.32 14.72
C GLU A 110 28.26 14.45 14.59
N VAL A 111 27.16 15.05 14.15
CA VAL A 111 25.85 14.39 14.00
C VAL A 111 25.57 14.13 12.53
N PHE A 112 25.34 12.87 12.17
CA PHE A 112 25.06 12.42 10.81
C PHE A 112 23.62 11.95 10.69
N PRO A 113 22.87 12.41 9.66
CA PRO A 113 21.52 11.90 9.41
C PRO A 113 21.57 10.45 8.91
N VAL A 114 20.55 9.67 9.24
CA VAL A 114 20.34 8.34 8.72
C VAL A 114 18.95 8.21 8.12
N TYR A 115 18.82 7.29 7.17
CA TYR A 115 17.63 7.07 6.37
C TYR A 115 17.19 5.63 6.52
N ILE A 116 15.89 5.38 6.60
CA ILE A 116 15.39 4.02 6.74
C ILE A 116 14.82 3.51 5.43
N PHE A 117 15.30 2.36 4.99
CA PHE A 117 14.71 1.57 3.93
C PHE A 117 13.60 0.70 4.52
N VAL A 118 12.46 0.63 3.85
CA VAL A 118 11.34 -0.24 4.24
C VAL A 118 10.88 -1.02 3.01
N MET A 119 10.74 -2.33 3.17
CA MET A 119 10.05 -3.19 2.20
C MET A 119 8.93 -3.95 2.92
N ALA A 120 7.72 -3.87 2.42
CA ALA A 120 6.56 -4.50 3.01
C ALA A 120 5.84 -5.44 2.03
N LEU A 121 5.34 -6.55 2.55
CA LEU A 121 4.47 -7.50 1.86
C LEU A 121 3.01 -7.16 2.21
N PRO A 122 2.22 -6.63 1.25
CA PRO A 122 0.90 -6.08 1.55
C PRO A 122 -0.14 -7.11 2.00
N TYR A 123 0.04 -8.40 1.73
CA TYR A 123 -0.90 -9.45 2.12
C TYR A 123 -0.86 -9.73 3.62
N SER A 124 0.30 -10.09 4.16
CA SER A 124 0.48 -10.34 5.61
C SER A 124 0.67 -9.05 6.40
N GLY A 125 1.12 -7.98 5.75
CA GLY A 125 1.66 -6.80 6.39
C GLY A 125 3.02 -7.06 7.04
N TYR A 126 3.69 -8.18 6.71
CA TYR A 126 5.05 -8.46 7.13
C TYR A 126 6.00 -7.51 6.42
N PHE A 127 7.01 -6.99 7.11
CA PHE A 127 7.91 -6.00 6.53
C PHE A 127 9.30 -6.08 7.12
N TYR A 128 10.27 -5.64 6.33
CA TYR A 128 11.66 -5.44 6.69
C TYR A 128 11.98 -3.94 6.72
N CYS A 129 12.87 -3.52 7.61
CA CYS A 129 13.42 -2.18 7.60
C CYS A 129 14.86 -2.17 8.12
N GLU A 130 15.68 -1.25 7.57
CA GLU A 130 17.10 -1.10 7.84
C GLU A 130 17.52 0.36 7.71
N TRP A 131 18.42 0.80 8.59
CA TRP A 131 19.00 2.13 8.52
C TRP A 131 20.24 2.16 7.62
N PHE A 132 20.36 3.25 6.88
CA PHE A 132 21.51 3.54 6.01
C PHE A 132 21.98 4.99 6.24
N THR A 133 23.26 5.23 5.93
CA THR A 133 23.86 6.57 6.00
C THR A 133 23.58 7.43 4.77
N ASP A 134 23.01 6.85 3.73
CA ASP A 134 22.61 7.55 2.51
C ASP A 134 21.45 6.83 1.79
N THR A 135 20.86 7.50 0.79
CA THR A 135 19.81 6.96 -0.06
C THR A 135 20.29 6.61 -1.47
N LYS A 136 21.60 6.35 -1.64
CA LYS A 136 22.22 6.06 -2.94
C LYS A 136 21.83 4.69 -3.46
N THR A 137 22.15 4.43 -4.73
CA THR A 137 21.84 3.17 -5.39
C THR A 137 22.39 1.94 -4.65
N ASN A 138 23.61 2.01 -4.11
CA ASN A 138 24.17 0.87 -3.36
C ASN A 138 23.38 0.56 -2.11
N SER A 139 23.01 1.56 -1.33
CA SER A 139 22.15 1.41 -0.12
C SER A 139 20.77 0.86 -0.49
N TRP A 140 20.20 1.32 -1.61
CA TRP A 140 18.94 0.79 -2.16
C TRP A 140 19.02 -0.70 -2.49
N LEU A 141 20.05 -1.10 -3.22
CA LEU A 141 20.28 -2.51 -3.61
C LEU A 141 20.55 -3.39 -2.39
N THR A 142 21.36 -2.90 -1.45
CA THR A 142 21.65 -3.62 -0.19
C THR A 142 20.38 -3.84 0.62
N GLY A 143 19.53 -2.82 0.75
CA GLY A 143 18.24 -2.95 1.43
C GLY A 143 17.34 -4.03 0.83
N HIS A 144 17.32 -4.16 -0.51
CA HIS A 144 16.57 -5.21 -1.19
C HIS A 144 17.15 -6.60 -0.91
N ILE A 145 18.48 -6.75 -1.01
CA ILE A 145 19.15 -8.04 -0.76
C ILE A 145 18.83 -8.50 0.67
N GLN A 146 19.01 -7.63 1.65
CA GLN A 146 18.74 -7.93 3.06
C GLN A 146 17.24 -8.23 3.30
N ALA A 147 16.33 -7.51 2.64
CA ALA A 147 14.89 -7.79 2.71
C ALA A 147 14.56 -9.17 2.14
N PHE A 148 15.15 -9.55 1.01
CA PHE A 148 14.93 -10.88 0.40
C PHE A 148 15.50 -12.00 1.27
N GLU A 149 16.65 -11.78 1.90
CA GLU A 149 17.19 -12.72 2.89
C GLU A 149 16.27 -12.86 4.08
N PHE A 150 15.75 -11.74 4.62
CA PHE A 150 14.81 -11.72 5.73
C PHE A 150 13.49 -12.43 5.42
N PHE A 151 12.96 -12.27 4.20
CA PHE A 151 11.76 -12.96 3.73
C PHE A 151 12.01 -14.42 3.31
N SER A 152 13.27 -14.84 3.19
CA SER A 152 13.68 -16.13 2.61
C SER A 152 13.28 -16.26 1.14
N GLY A 153 13.17 -15.16 0.43
CA GLY A 153 12.79 -15.06 -0.99
C GLY A 153 12.40 -13.64 -1.39
N GLY A 154 12.26 -13.39 -2.68
CA GLY A 154 11.77 -12.12 -3.21
C GLY A 154 10.32 -12.20 -3.68
N PRO A 155 9.53 -11.11 -3.60
CA PRO A 155 8.19 -11.04 -4.17
C PRO A 155 8.27 -11.11 -5.71
N TYR A 156 7.20 -11.52 -6.37
CA TYR A 156 7.15 -11.55 -7.83
C TYR A 156 7.21 -10.16 -8.46
N VAL A 157 6.64 -9.16 -7.80
CA VAL A 157 6.58 -7.78 -8.29
C VAL A 157 7.08 -6.83 -7.21
N LEU A 158 8.03 -5.99 -7.59
CA LEU A 158 8.53 -4.86 -6.80
C LEU A 158 7.78 -3.59 -7.20
N VAL A 159 7.23 -2.90 -6.23
CA VAL A 159 6.46 -1.67 -6.42
C VAL A 159 7.15 -0.51 -5.68
N PRO A 160 8.25 0.02 -6.25
CA PRO A 160 8.96 1.13 -5.63
C PRO A 160 8.13 2.41 -5.63
N ASP A 161 8.27 3.20 -4.57
CA ASP A 161 7.91 4.61 -4.68
C ASP A 161 8.83 5.29 -5.72
N ASN A 162 8.34 6.38 -6.33
CA ASN A 162 9.06 7.09 -7.41
C ASN A 162 10.33 7.82 -6.91
N CYS A 163 11.17 7.13 -6.13
CA CYS A 163 12.47 7.65 -5.74
C CYS A 163 13.45 7.58 -6.93
N LYS A 164 14.33 8.56 -7.05
CA LYS A 164 15.31 8.64 -8.16
C LYS A 164 16.26 7.44 -8.21
N THR A 165 16.45 6.76 -7.10
CA THR A 165 17.30 5.57 -6.98
C THR A 165 16.69 4.37 -7.71
N ALA A 166 15.37 4.24 -7.69
CA ALA A 166 14.64 3.18 -8.38
C ALA A 166 14.23 3.60 -9.79
N VAL A 167 13.65 4.79 -9.95
CA VAL A 167 13.02 5.28 -11.18
C VAL A 167 13.68 6.57 -11.63
N ILE A 168 14.50 6.48 -12.67
CA ILE A 168 15.19 7.65 -13.25
C ILE A 168 14.19 8.61 -13.87
N ARG A 169 13.18 8.08 -14.56
CA ARG A 169 12.08 8.84 -15.16
C ARG A 169 10.78 8.07 -14.96
N PRO A 170 9.77 8.68 -14.31
CA PRO A 170 8.44 8.08 -14.17
C PRO A 170 7.76 7.84 -15.52
N ALA A 171 6.80 6.93 -15.57
CA ALA A 171 5.95 6.72 -16.73
C ALA A 171 5.18 8.00 -17.07
N SER A 172 5.03 8.28 -18.36
CA SER A 172 4.17 9.33 -18.92
C SER A 172 3.11 8.71 -19.83
N ASN A 173 2.24 9.54 -20.45
CA ASN A 173 1.19 9.02 -21.34
C ASN A 173 1.76 8.29 -22.57
N ASP A 174 2.99 8.64 -22.98
CA ASP A 174 3.61 8.18 -24.24
C ASP A 174 4.90 7.37 -24.01
N GLU A 175 5.36 7.22 -22.77
CA GLU A 175 6.64 6.58 -22.50
C GLU A 175 6.60 5.72 -21.22
N ASP A 176 7.19 4.53 -21.31
CA ASP A 176 7.41 3.65 -20.15
C ASP A 176 8.37 4.27 -19.14
N PRO A 177 8.30 3.86 -17.86
CA PRO A 177 9.19 4.33 -16.83
C PRO A 177 10.64 3.89 -17.14
N LYS A 178 11.59 4.80 -16.97
CA LYS A 178 13.01 4.45 -17.07
C LYS A 178 13.54 4.03 -15.70
N ILE A 179 13.77 2.75 -15.56
CA ILE A 179 14.28 2.14 -14.32
C ILE A 179 15.82 2.31 -14.23
N ASN A 180 16.35 2.42 -13.02
CA ASN A 180 17.77 2.36 -12.76
C ASN A 180 18.35 1.02 -13.24
N THR A 181 19.42 1.04 -14.03
CA THR A 181 20.00 -0.15 -14.66
C THR A 181 20.48 -1.19 -13.65
N GLN A 182 21.08 -0.75 -12.54
CA GLN A 182 21.57 -1.66 -11.49
C GLN A 182 20.38 -2.29 -10.74
N TYR A 183 19.31 -1.52 -10.52
CA TYR A 183 18.09 -2.04 -9.91
C TYR A 183 17.38 -3.05 -10.83
N ALA A 184 17.34 -2.78 -12.14
CA ALA A 184 16.84 -3.73 -13.13
C ALA A 184 17.67 -5.03 -13.16
N ALA A 185 19.00 -4.94 -13.02
CA ALA A 185 19.86 -6.10 -12.96
C ALA A 185 19.62 -6.94 -11.69
N LEU A 186 19.43 -6.30 -10.53
CA LEU A 186 19.03 -6.98 -9.30
C LEU A 186 17.68 -7.69 -9.46
N ALA A 187 16.68 -7.02 -10.02
CA ALA A 187 15.36 -7.62 -10.26
C ALA A 187 15.47 -8.85 -11.19
N ALA A 188 16.25 -8.77 -12.24
CA ALA A 188 16.50 -9.90 -13.14
C ALA A 188 17.19 -11.07 -12.41
N HIS A 189 18.16 -10.79 -11.53
CA HIS A 189 18.86 -11.82 -10.74
C HIS A 189 17.89 -12.58 -9.82
N TYR A 190 17.00 -11.87 -9.12
CA TYR A 190 16.02 -12.46 -8.23
C TYR A 190 14.71 -12.91 -8.93
N ARG A 191 14.63 -12.78 -10.26
CA ARG A 191 13.47 -13.13 -11.09
C ARG A 191 12.19 -12.40 -10.66
N THR A 192 12.32 -11.17 -10.25
CA THR A 192 11.22 -10.27 -9.89
C THR A 192 11.00 -9.21 -10.97
N VAL A 193 9.81 -8.64 -11.05
CA VAL A 193 9.45 -7.59 -12.02
C VAL A 193 9.30 -6.27 -11.30
N ILE A 194 9.89 -5.20 -11.81
CA ILE A 194 9.72 -3.85 -11.27
C ILE A 194 8.50 -3.21 -11.94
N ASN A 195 7.51 -2.82 -11.15
CA ASN A 195 6.31 -2.10 -11.56
C ASN A 195 6.12 -0.84 -10.70
N PRO A 196 6.75 0.28 -11.06
CA PRO A 196 6.68 1.50 -10.25
C PRO A 196 5.25 1.96 -10.00
N ALA A 197 4.97 2.44 -8.78
CA ALA A 197 3.68 2.99 -8.43
C ALA A 197 3.27 4.12 -9.39
N SER A 198 2.08 4.02 -9.96
CA SER A 198 1.57 5.04 -10.86
C SER A 198 1.39 6.37 -10.14
N VAL A 199 1.92 7.47 -10.69
CA VAL A 199 1.83 8.84 -10.14
C VAL A 199 0.38 9.27 -9.85
N ARG A 200 -0.61 8.63 -10.48
CA ARG A 200 -2.05 8.99 -10.40
C ARG A 200 -2.94 7.97 -9.67
N LYS A 201 -2.39 6.97 -8.99
CA LYS A 201 -3.19 5.99 -8.22
C LYS A 201 -2.89 6.09 -6.72
N PRO A 202 -3.56 6.99 -5.98
CA PRO A 202 -3.34 7.16 -4.53
C PRO A 202 -3.59 5.88 -3.72
N LYS A 203 -4.38 4.95 -4.25
CA LYS A 203 -4.73 3.69 -3.56
C LYS A 203 -3.60 2.67 -3.53
N ASP A 204 -2.71 2.70 -4.51
CA ASP A 204 -1.54 1.82 -4.54
C ASP A 204 -0.54 2.26 -3.45
N LYS A 205 -0.53 3.55 -3.11
CA LYS A 205 0.30 4.14 -2.04
C LYS A 205 -0.26 3.96 -0.62
N ALA A 206 -1.57 3.79 -0.46
CA ALA A 206 -2.21 3.70 0.87
C ALA A 206 -1.69 2.53 1.73
N SER A 207 -1.19 1.47 1.11
CA SER A 207 -0.56 0.35 1.82
C SER A 207 0.84 0.70 2.31
N VAL A 208 1.66 1.34 1.47
CA VAL A 208 3.01 1.80 1.84
C VAL A 208 2.92 2.87 2.93
N GLU A 209 2.06 3.88 2.75
CA GLU A 209 1.83 4.94 3.74
C GLU A 209 1.47 4.37 5.11
N ARG A 210 0.64 3.32 5.14
CA ARG A 210 0.31 2.62 6.38
C ARG A 210 1.49 1.92 7.02
N HIS A 211 2.39 1.31 6.23
CA HIS A 211 3.60 0.68 6.77
C HIS A 211 4.59 1.74 7.26
N VAL A 212 4.74 2.85 6.54
CA VAL A 212 5.50 4.02 6.99
C VAL A 212 5.01 4.47 8.36
N GLN A 213 3.70 4.68 8.53
CA GLN A 213 3.11 5.07 9.81
C GLN A 213 3.38 4.05 10.94
N ILE A 214 3.34 2.74 10.64
CA ILE A 214 3.68 1.71 11.64
C ILE A 214 5.15 1.79 12.02
N VAL A 215 6.04 1.99 11.07
CA VAL A 215 7.48 2.17 11.33
C VAL A 215 7.70 3.40 12.21
N GLU A 216 7.12 4.54 11.85
CA GLU A 216 7.21 5.78 12.61
C GLU A 216 6.73 5.60 14.05
N ASP A 217 5.48 5.15 14.24
CA ASP A 217 4.84 5.06 15.55
C ASP A 217 5.46 3.99 16.47
N LYS A 218 5.82 2.84 15.90
CA LYS A 218 6.21 1.66 16.68
C LYS A 218 7.72 1.45 16.80
N LEU A 219 8.49 1.98 15.86
CA LEU A 219 9.94 1.82 15.82
C LEU A 219 10.66 3.15 16.07
N LEU A 220 10.36 4.20 15.27
CA LEU A 220 11.12 5.45 15.30
C LEU A 220 10.81 6.27 16.56
N VAL A 221 9.55 6.53 16.86
CA VAL A 221 9.16 7.31 18.06
C VAL A 221 9.75 6.71 19.35
N PRO A 222 9.69 5.38 19.60
CA PRO A 222 10.34 4.80 20.78
C PRO A 222 11.87 4.80 20.77
N MET A 223 12.50 5.12 19.62
CA MET A 223 13.97 5.21 19.48
C MET A 223 14.48 6.65 19.48
N SER A 224 13.62 7.64 19.24
CA SER A 224 14.01 9.06 19.11
C SER A 224 14.61 9.67 20.38
N ALA A 225 14.38 9.07 21.54
CA ALA A 225 14.94 9.53 22.81
C ALA A 225 16.31 8.89 23.14
N LEU A 226 16.86 8.08 22.25
CA LEU A 226 18.11 7.36 22.46
C LEU A 226 19.21 7.93 21.56
N ASP A 227 20.42 8.03 22.12
CA ASP A 227 21.61 8.40 21.36
C ASP A 227 22.26 7.14 20.80
N PHE A 228 22.60 7.18 19.50
CA PHE A 228 23.28 6.09 18.81
C PHE A 228 24.64 6.58 18.29
N TYR A 229 25.62 5.73 18.45
CA TYR A 229 27.01 6.03 18.09
C TYR A 229 27.55 5.19 16.95
N SER A 230 26.76 4.26 16.44
CA SER A 230 27.07 3.50 15.23
C SER A 230 25.79 3.03 14.53
N LEU A 231 25.87 2.89 13.22
CA LEU A 231 24.77 2.36 12.40
C LEU A 231 24.42 0.92 12.82
N GLU A 232 25.42 0.14 13.18
CA GLU A 232 25.26 -1.25 13.60
C GLU A 232 24.49 -1.37 14.93
N GLU A 233 24.81 -0.52 15.91
CA GLU A 233 24.06 -0.44 17.17
C GLU A 233 22.60 -0.05 16.92
N PHE A 234 22.39 0.93 16.04
CA PHE A 234 21.08 1.42 15.66
C PHE A 234 20.24 0.32 15.00
N ASN A 235 20.79 -0.37 14.00
CA ASN A 235 20.11 -1.48 13.31
C ASN A 235 19.83 -2.66 14.23
N ARG A 236 20.71 -3.01 15.13
CA ARG A 236 20.49 -4.06 16.13
C ARG A 236 19.29 -3.75 17.03
N MET A 237 19.17 -2.51 17.48
CA MET A 237 18.02 -2.06 18.26
C MET A 237 16.73 -2.06 17.45
N LEU A 238 16.81 -1.59 16.21
CA LEU A 238 15.69 -1.58 15.26
C LEU A 238 15.13 -2.98 15.05
N HIS A 239 15.98 -3.95 14.71
CA HIS A 239 15.58 -5.33 14.46
C HIS A 239 14.94 -5.98 15.69
N LYS A 240 15.48 -5.75 16.87
CA LYS A 240 14.86 -6.24 18.13
C LYS A 240 13.45 -5.70 18.37
N LYS A 241 13.21 -4.43 17.99
CA LYS A 241 11.86 -3.83 18.06
C LYS A 241 10.97 -4.34 16.93
N LEU A 242 11.51 -4.49 15.72
CA LEU A 242 10.81 -5.03 14.56
C LEU A 242 10.23 -6.42 14.83
N GLU A 243 11.01 -7.35 15.39
CA GLU A 243 10.56 -8.69 15.76
C GLU A 243 9.32 -8.64 16.67
N ARG A 244 9.30 -7.74 17.65
CA ARG A 244 8.15 -7.56 18.53
C ARG A 244 6.92 -7.05 17.79
N VAL A 245 7.09 -6.07 16.90
CA VAL A 245 5.99 -5.52 16.08
C VAL A 245 5.41 -6.58 15.15
N LEU A 246 6.26 -7.39 14.55
CA LEU A 246 5.86 -8.46 13.62
C LEU A 246 5.13 -9.62 14.34
N SER A 247 5.53 -9.92 15.57
CA SER A 247 4.94 -10.98 16.41
C SER A 247 3.66 -10.54 17.14
N THR A 248 3.37 -9.25 17.20
CA THR A 248 2.18 -8.72 17.89
C THR A 248 0.90 -9.09 17.13
N SER A 249 -0.10 -9.59 17.85
CA SER A 249 -1.41 -9.92 17.29
C SER A 249 -2.09 -8.70 16.67
N LEU A 250 -2.75 -8.93 15.52
CA LEU A 250 -3.47 -7.90 14.79
C LEU A 250 -4.86 -7.67 15.38
N ALA A 251 -5.29 -6.40 15.49
CA ALA A 251 -6.59 -6.06 16.06
C ALA A 251 -7.80 -6.45 15.17
N ARG A 252 -7.59 -6.66 13.86
CA ARG A 252 -8.67 -6.86 12.87
C ARG A 252 -8.51 -8.12 12.02
N ARG A 253 -7.56 -8.96 12.34
CA ARG A 253 -7.28 -10.22 11.65
C ARG A 253 -6.66 -11.18 12.65
N ASP A 254 -7.04 -12.44 12.61
CA ASP A 254 -6.46 -13.45 13.49
C ASP A 254 -4.99 -13.66 13.20
N GLY A 255 -4.20 -13.80 14.27
CA GLY A 255 -2.76 -13.98 14.18
C GLY A 255 -1.96 -12.67 14.21
N SER A 256 -0.69 -12.81 13.91
CA SER A 256 0.30 -11.72 13.77
C SER A 256 0.78 -11.61 12.33
N ARG A 257 1.50 -10.54 12.00
CA ARG A 257 2.14 -10.40 10.68
C ARG A 257 3.07 -11.59 10.39
N LEU A 258 3.84 -11.98 11.37
CA LEU A 258 4.76 -13.13 11.27
C LEU A 258 4.01 -14.44 11.04
N SER A 259 2.92 -14.71 11.79
CA SER A 259 2.18 -15.97 11.64
C SER A 259 1.49 -16.08 10.27
N ILE A 260 0.95 -14.98 9.76
CA ILE A 260 0.32 -14.93 8.44
C ILE A 260 1.36 -15.11 7.34
N PHE A 261 2.51 -14.40 7.44
CA PHE A 261 3.62 -14.56 6.51
C PHE A 261 4.11 -16.02 6.47
N THR A 262 4.31 -16.62 7.63
CA THR A 262 4.82 -18.00 7.72
C THR A 262 3.84 -19.03 7.15
N ALA A 263 2.53 -18.78 7.27
CA ALA A 263 1.51 -19.68 6.77
C ALA A 263 1.28 -19.58 5.26
N ASP A 264 1.31 -18.37 4.72
CA ASP A 264 0.78 -18.10 3.39
C ASP A 264 1.82 -17.55 2.38
N GLU A 265 2.93 -16.94 2.84
CA GLU A 265 3.88 -16.23 1.96
C GLU A 265 5.31 -16.79 1.96
N LYS A 266 5.68 -17.62 2.94
CA LYS A 266 7.03 -18.18 3.10
C LYS A 266 7.30 -19.36 2.19
#